data_a86b423d157025138c069c892888d989
#
_entry.id   a86b423d157025138c069c892888d989
#
_cell.length_a   1.000
_cell.length_b   1.000
_cell.length_c   1.000
_cell.angle_alpha   90.00
_cell.angle_beta   90.00
_cell.angle_gamma   90.00
#
_symmetry.space_group_name_H-M   'P 1'
#
loop_
_entity.id
_entity.type
_entity.pdbx_description
1 polymer ?
#
loop_
_entity_poly.entity_id
_entity_poly.type
_entity_poly.pdbx_seq_one_letter_code
_entity_poly.pdbx_strand_id
1 'polypeptide(L)'
;MFVKNDSSSEKRYYNGKIGKIVFINPNKITVVDQEGNEIVVEKEIWNNVKYTIDPETKEITETITGTFSQYPLKTAWAITIHKSQGLTFEHAIIDASAAFSHGQVYVALSRCKTLEGLVLSSQITRNAMINDYRIQEFSSSVDSRQPREEQMQAAQQLYFTELICELFDFNNLQQRIQYAAFVVYGNLQKLYPELSVQYSNTRDAFRSTVTDVGERFIQQLKRLITGNTDYLKDETIQERVRKGVAYFLEQIDRLCTPLPEASNVEIDNKETRKTIKNALDKWNEDLRIKLSALQGCQDGFTISGYLSAKAKASIEQPSAPTTRKRSEKSSESAKLEISTDIKHPELYANL
;
A
#
# COMPACT_ATOMS: atom_id res chain seq x y z
N MET A 1 -5.08 -34.46 4.50
CA MET A 1 -4.61 -33.06 4.44
C MET A 1 -5.81 -32.14 4.23
N PHE A 2 -5.88 -31.09 5.01
CA PHE A 2 -6.88 -30.04 4.84
C PHE A 2 -6.55 -29.18 3.61
N VAL A 3 -7.57 -28.78 2.87
CA VAL A 3 -7.42 -27.99 1.61
C VAL A 3 -8.03 -26.60 1.70
N LYS A 4 -8.44 -26.19 2.91
CA LYS A 4 -8.99 -24.88 3.23
C LYS A 4 -8.65 -24.55 4.68
N ASN A 5 -8.64 -23.27 5.03
CA ASN A 5 -8.55 -22.84 6.43
C ASN A 5 -9.90 -23.04 7.12
N ASP A 6 -9.88 -23.33 8.40
CA ASP A 6 -11.09 -23.39 9.23
C ASP A 6 -11.79 -22.03 9.23
N SER A 7 -13.04 -22.01 8.78
CA SER A 7 -13.89 -20.81 8.77
C SER A 7 -14.48 -20.49 10.14
N SER A 8 -14.40 -21.44 11.10
CA SER A 8 -14.88 -21.24 12.47
C SER A 8 -14.00 -20.28 13.27
N SER A 9 -14.53 -19.77 14.37
CA SER A 9 -13.77 -18.91 15.31
C SER A 9 -12.60 -19.63 15.98
N GLU A 10 -12.67 -20.98 16.09
CA GLU A 10 -11.68 -21.78 16.80
C GLU A 10 -10.37 -21.99 16.03
N LYS A 11 -10.39 -21.83 14.68
CA LYS A 11 -9.20 -21.96 13.81
C LYS A 11 -8.43 -23.29 14.04
N ARG A 12 -9.14 -24.40 14.17
CA ARG A 12 -8.58 -25.73 14.51
C ARG A 12 -7.62 -26.29 13.47
N TYR A 13 -7.79 -25.87 12.20
CA TYR A 13 -6.93 -26.32 11.10
C TYR A 13 -6.69 -25.22 10.08
N TYR A 14 -5.63 -25.40 9.32
CA TYR A 14 -5.23 -24.50 8.22
C TYR A 14 -5.00 -25.31 6.93
N ASN A 15 -4.99 -24.64 5.80
CA ASN A 15 -4.70 -25.26 4.49
C ASN A 15 -3.30 -25.87 4.50
N GLY A 16 -3.23 -27.18 4.26
CA GLY A 16 -1.98 -27.94 4.30
C GLY A 16 -1.77 -28.75 5.59
N LYS A 17 -2.54 -28.51 6.67
CA LYS A 17 -2.43 -29.32 7.89
C LYS A 17 -2.71 -30.79 7.58
N ILE A 18 -1.85 -31.68 8.06
CA ILE A 18 -1.93 -33.11 7.85
C ILE A 18 -2.46 -33.76 9.12
N GLY A 19 -3.32 -34.78 8.97
CA GLY A 19 -3.81 -35.56 10.07
C GLY A 19 -4.29 -36.93 9.60
N LYS A 20 -4.57 -37.83 10.55
CA LYS A 20 -5.08 -39.17 10.31
C LYS A 20 -6.58 -39.24 10.60
N ILE A 21 -7.35 -39.77 9.65
CA ILE A 21 -8.78 -39.99 9.87
C ILE A 21 -8.92 -41.15 10.87
N VAL A 22 -9.62 -40.89 11.96
CA VAL A 22 -9.88 -41.88 13.01
C VAL A 22 -11.35 -42.34 13.04
N PHE A 23 -12.23 -41.49 12.51
CA PHE A 23 -13.66 -41.83 12.43
C PHE A 23 -14.27 -41.22 11.18
N ILE A 24 -15.15 -41.97 10.51
CA ILE A 24 -15.88 -41.51 9.33
C ILE A 24 -17.30 -42.09 9.35
N ASN A 25 -18.27 -41.21 9.16
CA ASN A 25 -19.64 -41.59 8.87
C ASN A 25 -20.24 -40.58 7.85
N PRO A 26 -21.48 -40.77 7.33
CA PRO A 26 -22.07 -39.86 6.35
C PRO A 26 -22.15 -38.41 6.78
N ASN A 27 -22.20 -38.13 8.08
CA ASN A 27 -22.45 -36.78 8.62
C ASN A 27 -21.25 -36.21 9.38
N LYS A 28 -20.21 -37.02 9.66
CA LYS A 28 -19.09 -36.59 10.51
C LYS A 28 -17.79 -37.30 10.12
N ILE A 29 -16.73 -36.52 10.01
CA ILE A 29 -15.36 -37.00 9.86
C ILE A 29 -14.54 -36.46 11.03
N THR A 30 -13.81 -37.35 11.75
CA THR A 30 -12.87 -36.92 12.79
C THR A 30 -11.44 -37.21 12.34
N VAL A 31 -10.59 -36.19 12.43
CA VAL A 31 -9.18 -36.24 12.08
C VAL A 31 -8.37 -35.97 13.35
N VAL A 32 -7.34 -36.76 13.59
CA VAL A 32 -6.33 -36.49 14.63
C VAL A 32 -5.12 -35.90 13.96
N ASP A 33 -4.65 -34.77 14.46
CA ASP A 33 -3.44 -34.10 13.97
C ASP A 33 -2.16 -34.74 14.52
N GLN A 34 -1.00 -34.21 14.17
CA GLN A 34 0.31 -34.71 14.64
C GLN A 34 0.55 -34.47 16.12
N GLU A 35 -0.17 -33.53 16.73
CA GLU A 35 -0.10 -33.17 18.14
C GLU A 35 -1.06 -34.02 19.00
N GLY A 36 -1.89 -34.88 18.36
CA GLY A 36 -2.87 -35.72 19.02
C GLY A 36 -4.23 -35.06 19.25
N ASN A 37 -4.45 -33.86 18.73
CA ASN A 37 -5.73 -33.19 18.89
C ASN A 37 -6.77 -33.77 17.92
N GLU A 38 -7.96 -34.05 18.45
CA GLU A 38 -9.10 -34.49 17.64
C GLU A 38 -9.84 -33.27 17.03
N ILE A 39 -9.97 -33.27 15.71
CA ILE A 39 -10.67 -32.26 14.96
C ILE A 39 -11.91 -32.88 14.30
N VAL A 40 -13.08 -32.45 14.73
CA VAL A 40 -14.33 -32.74 14.04
C VAL A 40 -14.45 -31.86 12.82
N VAL A 41 -14.45 -32.47 11.65
CA VAL A 41 -14.44 -31.77 10.38
C VAL A 41 -15.87 -31.56 9.90
N GLU A 42 -16.22 -30.31 9.60
CA GLU A 42 -17.50 -29.93 9.00
C GLU A 42 -17.33 -29.65 7.51
N LYS A 43 -18.46 -29.58 6.80
CA LYS A 43 -18.46 -29.25 5.39
C LYS A 43 -18.22 -27.75 5.23
N GLU A 44 -17.32 -27.39 4.35
CA GLU A 44 -17.03 -26.02 3.94
C GLU A 44 -17.73 -25.68 2.62
N ILE A 45 -18.00 -24.41 2.42
CA ILE A 45 -18.63 -23.88 1.20
C ILE A 45 -17.55 -23.27 0.32
N TRP A 46 -17.54 -23.63 -0.96
CA TRP A 46 -16.77 -23.00 -2.00
C TRP A 46 -17.66 -22.16 -2.91
N ASN A 47 -17.30 -20.91 -3.08
CA ASN A 47 -17.98 -19.99 -3.98
C ASN A 47 -17.22 -19.93 -5.30
N ASN A 48 -17.92 -20.09 -6.40
CA ASN A 48 -17.41 -19.76 -7.72
C ASN A 48 -17.73 -18.30 -7.99
N VAL A 49 -16.70 -17.44 -7.93
CA VAL A 49 -16.86 -16.00 -8.05
C VAL A 49 -16.46 -15.56 -9.45
N LYS A 50 -17.30 -14.76 -10.08
CA LYS A 50 -16.97 -14.05 -11.30
C LYS A 50 -16.71 -12.58 -10.97
N TYR A 51 -15.52 -12.11 -11.32
CA TYR A 51 -15.14 -10.71 -11.19
C TYR A 51 -15.56 -9.95 -12.45
N THR A 52 -16.29 -8.85 -12.26
CA THR A 52 -16.65 -7.93 -13.33
C THR A 52 -16.26 -6.51 -12.94
N ILE A 53 -15.80 -5.73 -13.92
CA ILE A 53 -15.49 -4.33 -13.69
C ILE A 53 -16.73 -3.52 -14.02
N ASP A 54 -17.23 -2.77 -13.05
CA ASP A 54 -18.31 -1.82 -13.28
C ASP A 54 -17.84 -0.76 -14.30
N PRO A 55 -18.56 -0.60 -15.43
CA PRO A 55 -18.13 0.33 -16.47
C PRO A 55 -18.18 1.80 -16.05
N GLU A 56 -19.01 2.14 -15.06
CA GLU A 56 -19.15 3.53 -14.57
C GLU A 56 -18.20 3.86 -13.44
N THR A 57 -18.13 3.01 -12.40
CA THR A 57 -17.30 3.23 -11.21
C THR A 57 -15.88 2.69 -11.36
N LYS A 58 -15.66 1.77 -12.33
CA LYS A 58 -14.43 0.98 -12.51
C LYS A 58 -14.02 0.16 -11.27
N GLU A 59 -14.94 -0.05 -10.38
CA GLU A 59 -14.76 -0.93 -9.24
C GLU A 59 -14.90 -2.39 -9.66
N ILE A 60 -14.13 -3.28 -9.00
CA ILE A 60 -14.25 -4.71 -9.20
C ILE A 60 -15.41 -5.20 -8.37
N THR A 61 -16.47 -5.69 -9.04
CA THR A 61 -17.62 -6.31 -8.39
C THR A 61 -17.51 -7.83 -8.45
N GLU A 62 -17.84 -8.48 -7.34
CA GLU A 62 -17.85 -9.92 -7.21
C GLU A 62 -19.28 -10.47 -7.33
N THR A 63 -19.49 -11.40 -8.27
CA THR A 63 -20.76 -12.09 -8.42
C THR A 63 -20.56 -13.59 -8.19
N ILE A 64 -21.24 -14.15 -7.18
CA ILE A 64 -21.20 -15.58 -6.93
C ILE A 64 -22.08 -16.26 -7.97
N THR A 65 -21.43 -17.02 -8.88
CA THR A 65 -22.13 -17.75 -9.97
C THR A 65 -22.56 -19.16 -9.57
N GLY A 66 -22.02 -19.67 -8.49
CA GLY A 66 -22.39 -20.98 -7.95
C GLY A 66 -21.66 -21.29 -6.65
N THR A 67 -22.20 -22.23 -5.89
CA THR A 67 -21.62 -22.71 -4.65
C THR A 67 -21.65 -24.22 -4.59
N PHE A 68 -20.64 -24.83 -3.95
CA PHE A 68 -20.72 -26.24 -3.58
C PHE A 68 -20.18 -26.45 -2.16
N SER A 69 -20.67 -27.50 -1.50
CA SER A 69 -20.32 -27.80 -0.11
C SER A 69 -19.76 -29.20 -0.04
N GLN A 70 -18.55 -29.32 0.57
CA GLN A 70 -17.92 -30.61 0.83
C GLN A 70 -16.98 -30.54 2.05
N TYR A 71 -16.50 -31.68 2.51
CA TYR A 71 -15.46 -31.70 3.51
C TYR A 71 -14.15 -31.16 2.96
N PRO A 72 -13.44 -30.25 3.68
CA PRO A 72 -12.20 -29.64 3.22
C PRO A 72 -11.00 -30.60 3.34
N LEU A 73 -11.17 -31.84 2.91
CA LEU A 73 -10.18 -32.89 3.04
C LEU A 73 -9.77 -33.48 1.69
N LYS A 74 -8.48 -33.76 1.57
CA LYS A 74 -7.90 -34.51 0.48
C LYS A 74 -6.95 -35.58 1.04
N THR A 75 -6.83 -36.72 0.34
CA THR A 75 -5.82 -37.73 0.66
C THR A 75 -4.41 -37.12 0.53
N ALA A 76 -3.52 -37.43 1.47
CA ALA A 76 -2.16 -36.93 1.52
C ALA A 76 -1.14 -38.04 1.29
N TRP A 77 -1.29 -38.76 0.16
CA TRP A 77 -0.34 -39.80 -0.25
C TRP A 77 1.02 -39.21 -0.60
N ALA A 78 0.99 -38.10 -1.33
CA ALA A 78 2.14 -37.28 -1.66
C ALA A 78 1.68 -35.84 -1.89
N ILE A 79 2.58 -34.90 -1.64
CA ILE A 79 2.38 -33.49 -1.95
C ILE A 79 3.51 -33.00 -2.82
N THR A 80 3.25 -32.07 -3.71
CA THR A 80 4.31 -31.47 -4.53
C THR A 80 5.21 -30.58 -3.66
N ILE A 81 6.46 -30.43 -4.08
CA ILE A 81 7.43 -29.56 -3.40
C ILE A 81 6.87 -28.13 -3.25
N HIS A 82 6.18 -27.60 -4.28
CA HIS A 82 5.54 -26.28 -4.18
C HIS A 82 4.48 -26.21 -3.07
N LYS A 83 3.66 -27.24 -2.91
CA LYS A 83 2.64 -27.28 -1.84
C LYS A 83 3.23 -27.50 -0.46
N SER A 84 4.46 -28.01 -0.36
CA SER A 84 5.17 -28.14 0.90
C SER A 84 5.81 -26.84 1.39
N GLN A 85 5.80 -25.78 0.58
CA GLN A 85 6.32 -24.48 1.00
C GLN A 85 5.54 -23.96 2.22
N GLY A 86 6.28 -23.51 3.23
CA GLY A 86 5.70 -23.09 4.52
C GLY A 86 5.39 -24.23 5.49
N LEU A 87 5.46 -25.51 5.06
CA LEU A 87 5.31 -26.65 5.95
C LEU A 87 6.67 -27.16 6.45
N THR A 88 6.67 -27.79 7.60
CA THR A 88 7.86 -28.43 8.20
C THR A 88 7.49 -29.84 8.64
N PHE A 89 8.35 -30.81 8.35
CA PHE A 89 8.14 -32.22 8.66
C PHE A 89 9.24 -32.75 9.57
N GLU A 90 8.90 -33.64 10.47
CA GLU A 90 9.87 -34.39 11.25
C GLU A 90 10.46 -35.54 10.43
N HIS A 91 9.62 -36.17 9.61
CA HIS A 91 10.01 -37.24 8.71
C HIS A 91 9.44 -36.98 7.31
N ALA A 92 10.27 -37.08 6.28
CA ALA A 92 9.87 -36.89 4.90
C ALA A 92 10.62 -37.85 3.96
N ILE A 93 9.89 -38.46 3.02
CA ILE A 93 10.46 -39.16 1.88
C ILE A 93 10.41 -38.19 0.70
N ILE A 94 11.56 -37.81 0.17
CA ILE A 94 11.68 -36.80 -0.88
C ILE A 94 12.07 -37.47 -2.20
N ASP A 95 11.24 -37.23 -3.22
CA ASP A 95 11.59 -37.51 -4.63
C ASP A 95 11.85 -36.18 -5.35
N ALA A 96 13.12 -35.92 -5.58
CA ALA A 96 13.58 -34.70 -6.26
C ALA A 96 14.41 -35.01 -7.52
N SER A 97 14.39 -36.24 -8.01
CA SER A 97 15.15 -36.66 -9.17
C SER A 97 14.77 -35.93 -10.46
N ALA A 98 13.49 -35.60 -10.61
CA ALA A 98 12.92 -34.87 -11.75
C ALA A 98 12.65 -33.38 -11.47
N ALA A 99 13.42 -32.76 -10.56
CA ALA A 99 13.30 -31.33 -10.33
C ALA A 99 13.63 -30.53 -11.59
N PHE A 100 12.76 -29.57 -11.94
CA PHE A 100 12.86 -28.78 -13.18
C PHE A 100 12.95 -27.26 -12.94
N SER A 101 12.91 -26.82 -11.69
CA SER A 101 12.93 -25.39 -11.35
C SER A 101 14.11 -25.05 -10.43
N HIS A 102 14.62 -23.82 -10.58
CA HIS A 102 15.69 -23.30 -9.73
C HIS A 102 15.30 -23.40 -8.24
N GLY A 103 16.23 -23.89 -7.42
CA GLY A 103 16.04 -24.01 -5.98
C GLY A 103 15.03 -25.07 -5.52
N GLN A 104 14.37 -25.80 -6.41
CA GLN A 104 13.32 -26.78 -6.06
C GLN A 104 13.85 -27.87 -5.14
N VAL A 105 15.05 -28.41 -5.39
CA VAL A 105 15.72 -29.39 -4.54
C VAL A 105 15.98 -28.82 -3.14
N TYR A 106 16.49 -27.58 -3.07
CA TYR A 106 16.71 -26.90 -1.79
C TYR A 106 15.42 -26.75 -1.00
N VAL A 107 14.34 -26.31 -1.66
CA VAL A 107 13.02 -26.22 -1.01
C VAL A 107 12.56 -27.56 -0.46
N ALA A 108 12.73 -28.65 -1.19
CA ALA A 108 12.35 -29.99 -0.73
C ALA A 108 13.15 -30.40 0.51
N LEU A 109 14.49 -30.30 0.44
CA LEU A 109 15.37 -30.71 1.53
C LEU A 109 15.16 -29.87 2.79
N SER A 110 14.95 -28.56 2.62
CA SER A 110 14.71 -27.63 3.75
C SER A 110 13.35 -27.81 4.44
N ARG A 111 12.48 -28.70 3.95
CA ARG A 111 11.21 -29.02 4.62
C ARG A 111 11.37 -29.96 5.82
N CYS A 112 12.46 -30.70 5.91
CA CYS A 112 12.71 -31.60 7.03
C CYS A 112 13.49 -30.90 8.13
N LYS A 113 13.11 -31.14 9.40
CA LYS A 113 13.76 -30.51 10.56
C LYS A 113 15.20 -31.01 10.74
N THR A 114 15.43 -32.29 10.52
CA THR A 114 16.73 -32.95 10.75
C THR A 114 17.08 -33.88 9.58
N LEU A 115 18.36 -34.22 9.46
CA LEU A 115 18.83 -35.16 8.44
C LEU A 115 18.37 -36.59 8.74
N GLU A 116 18.22 -36.95 10.03
CA GLU A 116 17.76 -38.26 10.44
C GLU A 116 16.32 -38.56 9.99
N GLY A 117 15.50 -37.51 9.90
CA GLY A 117 14.12 -37.64 9.44
C GLY A 117 13.96 -37.63 7.92
N LEU A 118 15.06 -37.43 7.16
CA LEU A 118 15.03 -37.27 5.73
C LEU A 118 15.43 -38.55 5.01
N VAL A 119 14.58 -39.01 4.09
CA VAL A 119 14.85 -40.15 3.21
C VAL A 119 14.74 -39.66 1.75
N LEU A 120 15.71 -40.01 0.93
CA LEU A 120 15.65 -39.78 -0.51
C LEU A 120 15.15 -41.04 -1.20
N SER A 121 14.08 -40.93 -1.99
CA SER A 121 13.57 -42.03 -2.80
C SER A 121 14.50 -42.41 -3.96
N SER A 122 15.30 -41.44 -4.41
CA SER A 122 16.30 -41.58 -5.48
C SER A 122 17.45 -40.62 -5.26
N GLN A 123 18.63 -40.92 -5.85
CA GLN A 123 19.76 -40.02 -5.79
C GLN A 123 19.45 -38.67 -6.48
N ILE A 124 19.83 -37.59 -5.84
CA ILE A 124 19.76 -36.28 -6.47
C ILE A 124 20.92 -36.12 -7.42
N THR A 125 20.61 -36.00 -8.69
CA THR A 125 21.61 -35.79 -9.75
C THR A 125 22.04 -34.33 -9.83
N ARG A 126 23.23 -34.06 -10.38
CA ARG A 126 23.66 -32.67 -10.63
C ARG A 126 22.69 -31.90 -11.53
N ASN A 127 22.04 -32.57 -12.46
CA ASN A 127 21.05 -31.94 -13.35
C ASN A 127 19.77 -31.49 -12.63
N ALA A 128 19.42 -32.13 -11.52
CA ALA A 128 18.29 -31.72 -10.69
C ALA A 128 18.61 -30.50 -9.80
N MET A 129 19.91 -30.22 -9.57
CA MET A 129 20.36 -29.04 -8.81
C MET A 129 20.48 -27.82 -9.71
N ILE A 130 19.34 -27.25 -10.06
CA ILE A 130 19.27 -26.07 -10.93
C ILE A 130 19.43 -24.83 -10.06
N ASN A 131 20.55 -24.09 -10.25
CA ASN A 131 20.85 -22.86 -9.54
C ASN A 131 20.72 -21.66 -10.49
N ASP A 132 20.19 -20.54 -10.01
CA ASP A 132 20.26 -19.26 -10.72
C ASP A 132 21.61 -18.60 -10.40
N TYR A 133 22.44 -18.42 -11.44
CA TYR A 133 23.77 -17.81 -11.29
C TYR A 133 23.70 -16.38 -10.75
N ARG A 134 22.62 -15.63 -11.02
CA ARG A 134 22.43 -14.27 -10.55
C ARG A 134 22.25 -14.23 -9.02
N ILE A 135 21.55 -15.22 -8.46
CA ILE A 135 21.41 -15.37 -7.02
C ILE A 135 22.74 -15.74 -6.39
N GLN A 136 23.48 -16.64 -7.03
CA GLN A 136 24.80 -17.05 -6.53
C GLN A 136 25.80 -15.89 -6.59
N GLU A 137 25.83 -15.13 -7.68
CA GLU A 137 26.66 -13.93 -7.84
C GLU A 137 26.29 -12.88 -6.78
N PHE A 138 24.99 -12.60 -6.60
CA PHE A 138 24.52 -11.71 -5.57
C PHE A 138 24.96 -12.17 -4.17
N SER A 139 24.70 -13.43 -3.80
CA SER A 139 25.04 -13.98 -2.49
C SER A 139 26.55 -13.94 -2.20
N SER A 140 27.38 -14.28 -3.20
CA SER A 140 28.85 -14.24 -3.05
C SER A 140 29.37 -12.80 -2.92
N SER A 141 28.65 -11.81 -3.40
CA SER A 141 29.05 -10.40 -3.35
C SER A 141 28.51 -9.65 -2.12
N VAL A 142 27.57 -10.23 -1.36
CA VAL A 142 26.93 -9.57 -0.22
C VAL A 142 27.96 -9.10 0.81
N ASP A 143 28.85 -9.98 1.24
CA ASP A 143 29.84 -9.64 2.28
C ASP A 143 30.81 -8.55 1.83
N SER A 144 31.15 -8.52 0.52
CA SER A 144 32.04 -7.51 -0.05
C SER A 144 31.32 -6.17 -0.33
N ARG A 145 30.00 -6.18 -0.39
CA ARG A 145 29.13 -5.02 -0.68
C ARG A 145 28.45 -4.47 0.56
N GLN A 146 28.78 -4.96 1.74
CA GLN A 146 28.20 -4.37 2.95
C GLN A 146 28.48 -2.87 3.00
N PRO A 147 27.42 -2.04 3.14
CA PRO A 147 27.59 -0.59 3.18
C PRO A 147 28.41 -0.21 4.41
N ARG A 148 29.42 0.65 4.21
CA ARG A 148 30.18 1.22 5.31
C ARG A 148 29.32 2.25 6.04
N GLU A 149 29.65 2.52 7.31
CA GLU A 149 28.93 3.51 8.12
C GLU A 149 28.80 4.88 7.42
N GLU A 150 29.87 5.34 6.77
CA GLU A 150 29.86 6.59 6.00
C GLU A 150 28.85 6.57 4.84
N GLN A 151 28.72 5.42 4.17
CA GLN A 151 27.73 5.25 3.07
C GLN A 151 26.29 5.24 3.60
N MET A 152 26.09 4.63 4.77
CA MET A 152 24.78 4.63 5.44
C MET A 152 24.38 6.05 5.85
N GLN A 153 25.30 6.81 6.46
CA GLN A 153 25.07 8.20 6.86
C GLN A 153 24.80 9.09 5.63
N ALA A 154 25.57 8.92 4.56
CA ALA A 154 25.35 9.64 3.32
C ALA A 154 23.98 9.32 2.69
N ALA A 155 23.55 8.04 2.71
CA ALA A 155 22.25 7.63 2.21
C ALA A 155 21.11 8.19 3.07
N GLN A 156 21.25 8.22 4.39
CA GLN A 156 20.28 8.84 5.29
C GLN A 156 20.13 10.36 5.04
N GLN A 157 21.26 11.04 4.86
CA GLN A 157 21.24 12.47 4.55
C GLN A 157 20.60 12.76 3.19
N LEU A 158 20.89 11.92 2.18
CA LEU A 158 20.26 12.02 0.88
C LEU A 158 18.75 11.84 0.98
N TYR A 159 18.31 10.80 1.66
CA TYR A 159 16.89 10.50 1.87
C TYR A 159 16.15 11.65 2.60
N PHE A 160 16.75 12.18 3.68
CA PHE A 160 16.21 13.35 4.36
C PHE A 160 16.08 14.55 3.41
N THR A 161 17.12 14.80 2.60
CA THR A 161 17.15 15.90 1.63
C THR A 161 16.08 15.73 0.56
N GLU A 162 15.88 14.51 0.06
CA GLU A 162 14.84 14.22 -0.94
C GLU A 162 13.44 14.50 -0.37
N LEU A 163 13.15 14.01 0.83
CA LEU A 163 11.82 14.21 1.44
C LEU A 163 11.54 15.68 1.78
N ILE A 164 12.51 16.41 2.29
CA ILE A 164 12.33 17.84 2.60
C ILE A 164 12.18 18.67 1.30
N CYS A 165 12.86 18.27 0.23
CA CYS A 165 12.68 18.89 -1.07
C CYS A 165 11.29 18.57 -1.66
N GLU A 166 10.82 17.34 -1.51
CA GLU A 166 9.49 16.94 -1.94
C GLU A 166 8.38 17.74 -1.22
N LEU A 167 8.56 18.06 0.07
CA LEU A 167 7.62 18.90 0.82
C LEU A 167 7.39 20.26 0.13
N PHE A 168 8.45 20.89 -0.39
CA PHE A 168 8.42 22.22 -1.01
C PHE A 168 8.44 22.21 -2.54
N ASP A 169 8.32 21.04 -3.17
CA ASP A 169 8.11 20.93 -4.61
C ASP A 169 6.62 21.07 -4.94
N PHE A 170 6.28 22.14 -5.65
CA PHE A 170 4.92 22.47 -6.07
C PHE A 170 4.68 22.27 -7.57
N ASN A 171 5.64 21.71 -8.30
CA ASN A 171 5.54 21.54 -9.76
C ASN A 171 4.32 20.72 -10.18
N ASN A 172 3.99 19.65 -9.44
CA ASN A 172 2.78 18.87 -9.73
C ASN A 172 1.52 19.73 -9.57
N LEU A 173 1.40 20.49 -8.49
CA LEU A 173 0.26 21.41 -8.31
C LEU A 173 0.19 22.48 -9.38
N GLN A 174 1.34 23.04 -9.80
CA GLN A 174 1.40 23.98 -10.92
C GLN A 174 0.85 23.37 -12.22
N GLN A 175 1.20 22.14 -12.52
CA GLN A 175 0.66 21.44 -13.70
C GLN A 175 -0.85 21.20 -13.57
N ARG A 176 -1.35 20.87 -12.38
CA ARG A 176 -2.78 20.66 -12.13
C ARG A 176 -3.58 21.95 -12.32
N ILE A 177 -3.14 23.06 -11.72
CA ILE A 177 -3.85 24.35 -11.89
C ILE A 177 -3.77 24.86 -13.33
N GLN A 178 -2.65 24.63 -14.02
CA GLN A 178 -2.50 24.95 -15.43
C GLN A 178 -3.49 24.17 -16.28
N TYR A 179 -3.66 22.87 -16.02
CA TYR A 179 -4.62 22.05 -16.73
C TYR A 179 -6.06 22.46 -16.40
N ALA A 180 -6.37 22.74 -15.13
CA ALA A 180 -7.69 23.23 -14.73
C ALA A 180 -8.04 24.55 -15.43
N ALA A 181 -7.12 25.50 -15.44
CA ALA A 181 -7.29 26.79 -16.15
C ALA A 181 -7.51 26.60 -17.66
N PHE A 182 -6.77 25.68 -18.30
CA PHE A 182 -6.94 25.34 -19.70
C PHE A 182 -8.34 24.76 -19.98
N VAL A 183 -8.80 23.82 -19.16
CA VAL A 183 -10.11 23.20 -19.31
C VAL A 183 -11.25 24.20 -19.09
N VAL A 184 -11.13 25.04 -18.05
CA VAL A 184 -12.11 26.11 -17.77
C VAL A 184 -12.16 27.12 -18.91
N TYR A 185 -11.02 27.59 -19.39
CA TYR A 185 -10.96 28.51 -20.51
C TYR A 185 -11.61 27.93 -21.78
N GLY A 186 -11.22 26.71 -22.19
CA GLY A 186 -11.71 26.08 -23.42
C GLY A 186 -13.21 25.81 -23.43
N ASN A 187 -13.81 25.57 -22.26
CA ASN A 187 -15.22 25.16 -22.15
C ASN A 187 -16.14 26.25 -21.61
N LEU A 188 -15.66 27.18 -20.79
CA LEU A 188 -16.52 28.10 -20.04
C LEU A 188 -16.27 29.59 -20.37
N GLN A 189 -15.24 29.93 -21.14
CA GLN A 189 -14.92 31.35 -21.45
C GLN A 189 -16.11 32.16 -21.99
N LYS A 190 -16.95 31.56 -22.83
CA LYS A 190 -18.10 32.24 -23.42
C LYS A 190 -19.25 32.44 -22.46
N LEU A 191 -19.45 31.50 -21.52
CA LEU A 191 -20.56 31.50 -20.56
C LEU A 191 -20.17 32.20 -19.25
N TYR A 192 -18.92 31.99 -18.81
CA TYR A 192 -18.39 32.49 -17.55
C TYR A 192 -16.98 33.10 -17.74
N PRO A 193 -16.88 34.26 -18.39
CA PRO A 193 -15.58 34.89 -18.70
C PRO A 193 -14.78 35.24 -17.43
N GLU A 194 -15.48 35.70 -16.38
CA GLU A 194 -14.85 36.05 -15.10
C GLU A 194 -14.17 34.85 -14.44
N LEU A 195 -14.81 33.66 -14.48
CA LEU A 195 -14.24 32.42 -13.96
C LEU A 195 -12.96 32.04 -14.71
N SER A 196 -12.97 32.16 -16.03
CA SER A 196 -11.78 31.88 -16.87
C SER A 196 -10.62 32.83 -16.54
N VAL A 197 -10.90 34.12 -16.30
CA VAL A 197 -9.91 35.10 -15.87
C VAL A 197 -9.38 34.75 -14.47
N GLN A 198 -10.25 34.36 -13.54
CA GLN A 198 -9.86 34.01 -12.19
C GLN A 198 -8.90 32.80 -12.18
N TYR A 199 -9.22 31.73 -12.91
CA TYR A 199 -8.33 30.56 -13.01
C TYR A 199 -6.98 30.91 -13.67
N SER A 200 -6.97 31.77 -14.69
CA SER A 200 -5.73 32.24 -15.32
C SER A 200 -4.89 33.07 -14.36
N ASN A 201 -5.50 34.00 -13.65
CA ASN A 201 -4.80 34.81 -12.64
C ASN A 201 -4.24 33.96 -11.51
N THR A 202 -5.03 32.99 -11.00
CA THR A 202 -4.58 32.06 -9.95
C THR A 202 -3.42 31.21 -10.44
N ARG A 203 -3.46 30.65 -11.66
CA ARG A 203 -2.35 29.91 -12.26
C ARG A 203 -1.06 30.72 -12.28
N ASP A 204 -1.12 31.97 -12.72
CA ASP A 204 0.05 32.82 -12.89
C ASP A 204 0.58 33.30 -11.52
N ALA A 205 -0.31 33.65 -10.60
CA ALA A 205 0.05 33.98 -9.23
C ALA A 205 0.63 32.77 -8.49
N PHE A 206 0.06 31.57 -8.64
CA PHE A 206 0.58 30.35 -8.04
C PHE A 206 2.01 30.06 -8.54
N ARG A 207 2.26 30.23 -9.82
CA ARG A 207 3.60 30.08 -10.38
C ARG A 207 4.60 31.01 -9.71
N SER A 208 4.32 32.31 -9.71
CA SER A 208 5.27 33.35 -9.25
C SER A 208 5.47 33.36 -7.73
N THR A 209 4.41 33.04 -6.92
CA THR A 209 4.45 33.16 -5.45
C THR A 209 4.62 31.82 -4.74
N VAL A 210 4.28 30.69 -5.37
CA VAL A 210 4.41 29.37 -4.76
C VAL A 210 5.50 28.55 -5.45
N THR A 211 5.38 28.29 -6.76
CA THR A 211 6.29 27.35 -7.44
C THR A 211 7.72 27.92 -7.55
N ASP A 212 7.88 29.12 -8.13
CA ASP A 212 9.21 29.74 -8.33
C ASP A 212 9.88 30.06 -6.98
N VAL A 213 9.09 30.38 -5.95
CA VAL A 213 9.61 30.58 -4.57
C VAL A 213 10.02 29.26 -3.97
N GLY A 214 9.23 28.19 -4.15
CA GLY A 214 9.52 26.83 -3.69
C GLY A 214 10.84 26.30 -4.26
N GLU A 215 11.07 26.46 -5.56
CA GLU A 215 12.31 26.04 -6.20
C GLU A 215 13.54 26.74 -5.60
N ARG A 216 13.46 28.06 -5.40
CA ARG A 216 14.55 28.83 -4.75
C ARG A 216 14.74 28.41 -3.30
N PHE A 217 13.65 28.14 -2.60
CA PHE A 217 13.68 27.69 -1.21
C PHE A 217 14.33 26.32 -1.07
N ILE A 218 14.03 25.38 -1.96
CA ILE A 218 14.68 24.05 -2.04
C ILE A 218 16.20 24.21 -2.20
N GLN A 219 16.65 25.12 -3.08
CA GLN A 219 18.08 25.37 -3.25
C GLN A 219 18.76 25.90 -1.98
N GLN A 220 18.07 26.73 -1.21
CA GLN A 220 18.58 27.21 0.08
C GLN A 220 18.67 26.07 1.11
N LEU A 221 17.63 25.23 1.21
CA LEU A 221 17.63 24.07 2.13
C LEU A 221 18.75 23.09 1.78
N LYS A 222 18.92 22.76 0.50
CA LYS A 222 20.03 21.89 0.06
C LYS A 222 21.38 22.41 0.49
N ARG A 223 21.64 23.72 0.41
CA ARG A 223 22.90 24.32 0.86
C ARG A 223 23.09 24.22 2.37
N LEU A 224 22.01 24.36 3.16
CA LEU A 224 22.07 24.25 4.62
C LEU A 224 22.31 22.80 5.10
N ILE A 225 21.77 21.83 4.35
CA ILE A 225 21.89 20.41 4.68
C ILE A 225 23.25 19.86 4.23
N THR A 226 23.77 20.31 3.08
CA THR A 226 25.04 19.82 2.53
C THR A 226 26.19 20.14 3.47
N GLY A 227 26.92 19.10 3.88
CA GLY A 227 28.08 19.22 4.81
C GLY A 227 27.70 19.38 6.28
N ASN A 228 26.42 19.39 6.63
CA ASN A 228 25.96 19.42 8.01
C ASN A 228 25.77 17.99 8.52
N THR A 229 26.51 17.58 9.54
CA THR A 229 26.43 16.24 10.13
C THR A 229 25.26 16.07 11.10
N ASP A 230 24.74 17.17 11.65
CA ASP A 230 23.60 17.15 12.59
C ASP A 230 22.32 17.72 11.96
N TYR A 231 22.16 17.54 10.64
CA TYR A 231 21.06 18.07 9.83
C TYR A 231 19.66 17.71 10.35
N LEU A 232 19.50 16.58 11.06
CA LEU A 232 18.23 16.13 11.60
C LEU A 232 17.69 17.04 12.72
N LYS A 233 18.59 17.60 13.54
CA LYS A 233 18.26 18.40 14.73
C LYS A 233 18.72 19.86 14.63
N ASP A 234 19.35 20.23 13.52
CA ASP A 234 19.85 21.59 13.33
C ASP A 234 18.70 22.61 13.38
N GLU A 235 18.74 23.45 14.41
CA GLU A 235 17.68 24.44 14.66
C GLU A 235 17.55 25.46 13.53
N THR A 236 18.65 25.77 12.83
CA THR A 236 18.62 26.70 11.67
C THR A 236 17.78 26.11 10.53
N ILE A 237 17.96 24.82 10.26
CA ILE A 237 17.17 24.09 9.26
C ILE A 237 15.71 24.02 9.71
N GLN A 238 15.46 23.66 10.97
CA GLN A 238 14.09 23.52 11.50
C GLN A 238 13.35 24.86 11.53
N GLU A 239 13.99 25.94 11.97
CA GLU A 239 13.41 27.28 11.93
C GLU A 239 13.10 27.74 10.50
N ARG A 240 14.01 27.44 9.56
CA ARG A 240 13.80 27.75 8.15
C ARG A 240 12.62 27.00 7.56
N VAL A 241 12.46 25.73 7.92
CA VAL A 241 11.31 24.92 7.51
C VAL A 241 10.01 25.49 8.08
N ARG A 242 9.94 25.79 9.37
CA ARG A 242 8.74 26.39 10.00
C ARG A 242 8.30 27.68 9.29
N LYS A 243 9.26 28.57 9.02
CA LYS A 243 8.98 29.82 8.27
C LYS A 243 8.52 29.55 6.83
N GLY A 244 9.13 28.58 6.15
CA GLY A 244 8.72 28.17 4.81
C GLY A 244 7.32 27.57 4.80
N VAL A 245 7.01 26.66 5.71
CA VAL A 245 5.67 26.04 5.84
C VAL A 245 4.62 27.12 6.07
N ALA A 246 4.83 28.04 7.01
CA ALA A 246 3.90 29.12 7.31
C ALA A 246 3.65 30.00 6.05
N TYR A 247 4.71 30.37 5.34
CA TYR A 247 4.59 31.15 4.11
C TYR A 247 3.76 30.43 3.04
N PHE A 248 4.09 29.16 2.76
CA PHE A 248 3.40 28.44 1.68
C PHE A 248 1.95 28.11 2.04
N LEU A 249 1.64 27.81 3.29
CA LEU A 249 0.25 27.63 3.74
C LEU A 249 -0.56 28.92 3.52
N GLU A 250 -0.04 30.08 3.91
CA GLU A 250 -0.70 31.38 3.72
C GLU A 250 -0.92 31.70 2.23
N GLN A 251 0.13 31.52 1.38
CA GLN A 251 0.01 31.81 -0.04
C GLN A 251 -0.98 30.90 -0.75
N ILE A 252 -0.94 29.59 -0.45
CA ILE A 252 -1.84 28.61 -1.05
C ILE A 252 -3.28 28.88 -0.60
N ASP A 253 -3.52 29.13 0.67
CA ASP A 253 -4.85 29.46 1.18
C ASP A 253 -5.44 30.68 0.48
N ARG A 254 -4.68 31.77 0.42
CA ARG A 254 -5.09 33.01 -0.25
C ARG A 254 -5.46 32.82 -1.72
N LEU A 255 -4.71 31.99 -2.45
CA LEU A 255 -4.90 31.79 -3.89
C LEU A 255 -5.96 30.75 -4.24
N CYS A 256 -6.07 29.68 -3.42
CA CYS A 256 -6.84 28.50 -3.80
C CYS A 256 -8.21 28.43 -3.11
N THR A 257 -8.38 29.00 -1.91
CA THR A 257 -9.66 29.00 -1.19
C THR A 257 -10.82 29.60 -1.99
N PRO A 258 -10.65 30.70 -2.78
CA PRO A 258 -11.75 31.25 -3.57
C PRO A 258 -12.19 30.40 -4.77
N LEU A 259 -11.35 29.47 -5.26
CA LEU A 259 -11.64 28.72 -6.48
C LEU A 259 -12.83 27.75 -6.39
N PRO A 260 -13.02 26.96 -5.32
CA PRO A 260 -14.15 26.06 -5.19
C PRO A 260 -15.50 26.75 -5.27
N GLU A 261 -15.65 27.91 -4.65
CA GLU A 261 -16.88 28.70 -4.69
C GLU A 261 -17.16 29.24 -6.09
N ALA A 262 -16.14 29.77 -6.77
CA ALA A 262 -16.23 30.27 -8.15
C ALA A 262 -16.53 29.17 -9.16
N SER A 263 -16.25 27.92 -8.86
CA SER A 263 -16.48 26.78 -9.76
C SER A 263 -17.87 26.17 -9.64
N ASN A 264 -18.71 26.64 -8.72
CA ASN A 264 -20.08 26.15 -8.54
C ASN A 264 -21.04 26.80 -9.54
N VAL A 265 -20.80 26.57 -10.83
CA VAL A 265 -21.60 27.09 -11.93
C VAL A 265 -22.42 25.99 -12.61
N GLU A 266 -23.59 26.37 -13.15
CA GLU A 266 -24.43 25.44 -13.89
C GLU A 266 -23.86 25.19 -15.30
N ILE A 267 -23.71 23.92 -15.67
CA ILE A 267 -23.19 23.49 -16.95
C ILE A 267 -24.18 22.48 -17.54
N ASP A 268 -24.84 22.84 -18.65
CA ASP A 268 -25.85 22.00 -19.27
C ASP A 268 -25.26 20.74 -19.94
N ASN A 269 -24.09 20.87 -20.57
CA ASN A 269 -23.45 19.77 -21.26
C ASN A 269 -22.82 18.77 -20.27
N LYS A 270 -23.32 17.52 -20.25
CA LYS A 270 -22.87 16.45 -19.36
C LYS A 270 -21.38 16.10 -19.53
N GLU A 271 -20.86 16.08 -20.76
CA GLU A 271 -19.45 15.76 -21.04
C GLU A 271 -18.52 16.89 -20.57
N THR A 272 -18.88 18.12 -20.86
CA THR A 272 -18.14 19.31 -20.39
C THR A 272 -18.11 19.35 -18.87
N ARG A 273 -19.25 19.11 -18.21
CA ARG A 273 -19.35 19.03 -16.74
C ARG A 273 -18.42 17.96 -16.18
N LYS A 274 -18.40 16.76 -16.79
CA LYS A 274 -17.53 15.65 -16.38
C LYS A 274 -16.04 16.01 -16.53
N THR A 275 -15.67 16.62 -17.64
CA THR A 275 -14.27 17.02 -17.91
C THR A 275 -13.77 18.04 -16.90
N ILE A 276 -14.57 19.08 -16.64
CA ILE A 276 -14.23 20.12 -15.67
C ILE A 276 -14.17 19.52 -14.27
N LYS A 277 -15.18 18.76 -13.87
CA LYS A 277 -15.20 18.09 -12.56
C LYS A 277 -13.96 17.23 -12.35
N ASN A 278 -13.61 16.39 -13.31
CA ASN A 278 -12.41 15.53 -13.20
C ASN A 278 -11.10 16.34 -13.07
N ALA A 279 -10.99 17.49 -13.76
CA ALA A 279 -9.82 18.34 -13.65
C ALA A 279 -9.72 18.99 -12.26
N LEU A 280 -10.85 19.45 -11.73
CA LEU A 280 -10.93 20.09 -10.43
C LEU A 280 -10.78 19.08 -9.28
N ASP A 281 -11.37 17.89 -9.38
CA ASP A 281 -11.24 16.84 -8.36
C ASP A 281 -9.77 16.43 -8.19
N LYS A 282 -9.04 16.25 -9.29
CA LYS A 282 -7.59 15.93 -9.23
C LYS A 282 -6.76 17.07 -8.64
N TRP A 283 -7.09 18.32 -9.00
CA TRP A 283 -6.46 19.48 -8.40
C TRP A 283 -6.69 19.52 -6.88
N ASN A 284 -7.94 19.39 -6.45
CA ASN A 284 -8.32 19.46 -5.04
C ASN A 284 -7.71 18.31 -4.22
N GLU A 285 -7.63 17.11 -4.80
CA GLU A 285 -7.00 15.95 -4.14
C GLU A 285 -5.49 16.20 -3.90
N ASP A 286 -4.74 16.57 -4.95
CA ASP A 286 -3.31 16.84 -4.84
C ASP A 286 -3.03 18.02 -3.90
N LEU A 287 -3.88 19.06 -3.95
CA LEU A 287 -3.80 20.22 -3.07
C LEU A 287 -4.01 19.82 -1.60
N ARG A 288 -5.02 19.03 -1.30
CA ARG A 288 -5.32 18.53 0.05
C ARG A 288 -4.17 17.71 0.62
N ILE A 289 -3.59 16.82 -0.18
CA ILE A 289 -2.43 16.01 0.24
C ILE A 289 -1.24 16.93 0.56
N LYS A 290 -0.96 17.91 -0.28
CA LYS A 290 0.14 18.84 -0.09
C LYS A 290 -0.07 19.74 1.15
N LEU A 291 -1.28 20.24 1.35
CA LEU A 291 -1.62 21.04 2.54
C LEU A 291 -1.48 20.22 3.82
N SER A 292 -1.95 18.97 3.83
CA SER A 292 -1.78 18.07 4.98
C SER A 292 -0.30 17.80 5.29
N ALA A 293 0.51 17.58 4.26
CA ALA A 293 1.95 17.38 4.42
C ALA A 293 2.65 18.63 5.00
N LEU A 294 2.29 19.83 4.52
CA LEU A 294 2.79 21.10 5.08
C LEU A 294 2.34 21.29 6.53
N GLN A 295 1.06 21.07 6.83
CA GLN A 295 0.52 21.16 8.18
C GLN A 295 1.20 20.19 9.16
N GLY A 296 1.50 18.97 8.72
CA GLY A 296 2.26 17.99 9.51
C GLY A 296 3.71 18.40 9.83
N CYS A 297 4.21 19.46 9.18
CA CYS A 297 5.56 20.00 9.38
C CYS A 297 5.57 21.43 9.96
N GLN A 298 4.47 21.93 10.55
CA GLN A 298 4.38 23.27 11.12
C GLN A 298 5.35 23.50 12.30
N ASP A 299 5.57 22.47 13.09
CA ASP A 299 6.49 22.51 14.25
C ASP A 299 7.94 22.14 13.88
N GLY A 300 8.20 21.87 12.61
CA GLY A 300 9.47 21.44 12.06
C GLY A 300 9.35 20.17 11.23
N PHE A 301 10.44 19.80 10.55
CA PHE A 301 10.46 18.64 9.68
C PHE A 301 11.01 17.41 10.39
N THR A 302 10.20 16.35 10.44
CA THR A 302 10.63 15.00 10.77
C THR A 302 10.17 14.04 9.68
N ILE A 303 11.00 13.05 9.35
CA ILE A 303 10.67 12.04 8.33
C ILE A 303 9.34 11.34 8.66
N SER A 304 9.18 10.89 9.90
CA SER A 304 7.97 10.21 10.36
C SER A 304 6.73 11.11 10.32
N GLY A 305 6.85 12.37 10.75
CA GLY A 305 5.76 13.35 10.74
C GLY A 305 5.27 13.64 9.31
N TYR A 306 6.22 13.89 8.41
CA TYR A 306 5.93 14.14 7.00
C TYR A 306 5.23 12.94 6.33
N LEU A 307 5.82 11.73 6.46
CA LEU A 307 5.27 10.53 5.84
C LEU A 307 3.90 10.16 6.40
N SER A 308 3.71 10.29 7.72
CA SER A 308 2.43 10.03 8.37
C SER A 308 1.34 11.00 7.91
N ALA A 309 1.63 12.30 7.83
CA ALA A 309 0.69 13.30 7.37
C ALA A 309 0.29 13.08 5.90
N LYS A 310 1.27 12.78 5.04
CA LYS A 310 1.05 12.46 3.62
C LYS A 310 0.22 11.18 3.44
N ALA A 311 0.55 10.11 4.15
CA ALA A 311 -0.16 8.84 4.08
C ALA A 311 -1.61 8.98 4.58
N LYS A 312 -1.82 9.64 5.71
CA LYS A 312 -3.15 9.89 6.26
C LYS A 312 -4.02 10.64 5.25
N ALA A 313 -3.51 11.72 4.67
CA ALA A 313 -4.22 12.48 3.66
C ALA A 313 -4.53 11.67 2.39
N SER A 314 -3.68 10.72 1.99
CA SER A 314 -3.91 9.88 0.81
C SER A 314 -5.00 8.82 1.04
N ILE A 315 -5.22 8.38 2.29
CA ILE A 315 -6.23 7.37 2.65
C ILE A 315 -7.60 8.00 2.94
N GLU A 316 -7.63 9.19 3.54
CA GLU A 316 -8.87 9.90 3.85
C GLU A 316 -9.53 10.37 2.54
N GLN A 317 -10.64 9.72 2.15
CA GLN A 317 -11.47 10.19 1.05
C GLN A 317 -12.11 11.55 1.42
N PRO A 318 -12.24 12.50 0.46
CA PRO A 318 -12.94 13.75 0.73
C PRO A 318 -14.38 13.41 1.16
N SER A 319 -14.75 13.83 2.38
CA SER A 319 -16.14 13.77 2.83
C SER A 319 -16.98 14.55 1.82
N ALA A 320 -17.95 13.85 1.19
CA ALA A 320 -18.90 14.48 0.27
C ALA A 320 -19.58 15.69 0.97
N PRO A 321 -19.77 16.82 0.28
CA PRO A 321 -20.44 17.98 0.86
C PRO A 321 -21.85 17.58 1.30
N THR A 322 -22.13 17.75 2.58
CA THR A 322 -23.44 17.53 3.19
C THR A 322 -24.44 18.54 2.64
N THR A 323 -25.18 18.16 1.62
CA THR A 323 -26.39 18.85 1.20
C THR A 323 -27.54 17.84 1.20
N ARG A 324 -28.30 17.81 2.27
CA ARG A 324 -29.76 17.84 2.39
C ARG A 324 -30.21 17.21 3.68
N LYS A 325 -30.78 18.05 4.54
CA LYS A 325 -31.67 17.62 5.62
C LYS A 325 -32.78 16.74 5.02
N ARG A 326 -32.80 15.48 5.43
CA ARG A 326 -34.00 14.64 5.32
C ARG A 326 -34.26 14.04 6.68
N SER A 327 -35.48 14.32 7.15
CA SER A 327 -36.12 13.97 8.40
C SER A 327 -35.75 12.59 8.96
N GLU A 328 -35.56 12.62 10.27
CA GLU A 328 -35.41 11.50 11.18
C GLU A 328 -36.46 10.41 10.96
N LYS A 329 -35.97 9.17 10.84
CA LYS A 329 -36.66 8.00 11.39
C LYS A 329 -35.60 7.03 11.89
N SER A 330 -35.70 6.75 13.16
CA SER A 330 -34.96 5.84 14.00
C SER A 330 -34.72 4.46 13.40
N SER A 331 -33.47 3.96 13.51
CA SER A 331 -33.20 2.57 13.86
C SER A 331 -31.79 2.47 14.47
N GLU A 332 -31.77 2.13 15.75
CA GLU A 332 -30.62 1.60 16.48
C GLU A 332 -30.02 0.41 15.73
N SER A 333 -28.71 0.39 15.57
CA SER A 333 -27.91 -0.82 15.89
C SER A 333 -26.44 -0.65 15.51
N ALA A 334 -25.62 -1.07 16.46
CA ALA A 334 -24.26 -1.60 16.38
C ALA A 334 -23.11 -0.60 16.07
N LYS A 335 -22.55 -0.08 17.14
CA LYS A 335 -21.15 0.35 17.24
C LYS A 335 -20.23 -0.88 17.09
N LEU A 336 -19.40 -0.90 16.08
CA LEU A 336 -18.22 -1.76 16.00
C LEU A 336 -17.02 -0.90 16.41
N GLU A 337 -16.54 -1.12 17.62
CA GLU A 337 -15.24 -0.62 18.08
C GLU A 337 -14.16 -1.42 17.40
N ILE A 338 -13.37 -0.78 16.53
CA ILE A 338 -12.13 -1.36 16.02
C ILE A 338 -11.04 -1.02 17.03
N SER A 339 -10.66 -2.02 17.81
CA SER A 339 -9.49 -1.98 18.70
C SER A 339 -8.22 -1.91 17.84
N THR A 340 -7.50 -0.80 17.91
CA THR A 340 -6.15 -0.65 17.37
C THR A 340 -5.12 -1.08 18.40
N ASP A 341 -4.96 -2.38 18.60
CA ASP A 341 -3.80 -2.95 19.30
C ASP A 341 -2.82 -3.51 18.28
N ILE A 342 -1.92 -2.65 17.80
CA ILE A 342 -0.71 -3.08 17.11
C ILE A 342 0.31 -3.45 18.21
N LYS A 343 0.32 -4.73 18.60
CA LYS A 343 1.43 -5.33 19.37
C LYS A 343 2.57 -5.60 18.39
N HIS A 344 3.69 -5.01 18.65
CA HIS A 344 5.05 -5.12 18.07
C HIS A 344 5.48 -3.99 17.12
N PRO A 345 5.86 -2.82 17.64
CA PRO A 345 6.57 -1.80 16.87
C PRO A 345 8.06 -2.12 16.66
N GLU A 346 8.60 -3.19 17.28
CA GLU A 346 10.03 -3.47 17.29
C GLU A 346 10.56 -4.22 16.05
N LEU A 347 9.68 -4.72 15.17
CA LEU A 347 10.08 -5.49 13.99
C LEU A 347 10.40 -4.66 12.74
N TYR A 348 10.19 -3.34 12.77
CA TYR A 348 10.47 -2.44 11.64
C TYR A 348 11.58 -1.41 11.91
N ALA A 349 12.29 -1.55 13.02
CA ALA A 349 13.40 -0.66 13.35
C ALA A 349 14.74 -1.05 12.69
N ASN A 350 14.78 -2.15 11.93
CA ASN A 350 16.00 -2.67 11.29
C ASN A 350 15.80 -3.04 9.80
N LEU A 351 15.08 -2.21 9.06
CA LEU A 351 15.12 -2.26 7.60
C LEU A 351 15.42 -0.88 7.05
#